data_98d989236287cbdf444f37bb0997a6da
#
_entry.id   98d989236287cbdf444f37bb0997a6da
#
_cell.length_a   1.000
_cell.length_b   1.000
_cell.length_c   1.000
_cell.angle_alpha   90.00
_cell.angle_beta   90.00
_cell.angle_gamma   90.00
#
_symmetry.space_group_name_H-M   'P 1'
#
loop_
_entity.id
_entity.type
_entity.pdbx_description
1 polymer ?
#
loop_
_entity_poly.entity_id
_entity_poly.type
_entity_poly.pdbx_seq_one_letter_code
_entity_poly.pdbx_strand_id
1 'polypeptide(L)'
;MFTDTHCHLYDEVFETRKDHIQALALENGVNRILLPNIDVNSLPKMDAVAANYPLLEIRKMIGLHPCYVKEDWADQLDQIEAWYHQKPEEFCAVGEIGLDLYWDQSTLAIQIEALNRQLDWSVACNLPIALHVRSSFKELFPVLEAAQERH
;
A
#
# COMPACT_ATOMS: atom_id res chain seq x y z
N MET A 1 1.57 -24.06 -1.54
CA MET A 1 1.05 -22.82 -2.12
C MET A 1 1.28 -21.69 -1.14
N PHE A 2 2.04 -20.69 -1.53
CA PHE A 2 2.41 -19.55 -0.68
C PHE A 2 1.84 -18.24 -1.27
N THR A 3 1.67 -17.27 -0.41
CA THR A 3 1.35 -15.89 -0.79
C THR A 3 2.52 -15.00 -0.40
N ASP A 4 3.06 -14.23 -1.34
CA ASP A 4 3.90 -13.09 -1.02
C ASP A 4 2.98 -11.92 -0.66
N THR A 5 3.03 -11.50 0.59
CA THR A 5 2.09 -10.52 1.13
C THR A 5 2.55 -9.07 0.93
N HIS A 6 3.74 -8.84 0.35
CA HIS A 6 4.27 -7.50 0.17
C HIS A 6 5.34 -7.44 -0.92
N CYS A 7 4.95 -7.12 -2.15
CA CYS A 7 5.89 -7.02 -3.26
C CYS A 7 5.51 -5.89 -4.23
N HIS A 8 6.46 -5.01 -4.54
CA HIS A 8 6.27 -3.89 -5.47
C HIS A 8 6.64 -4.29 -6.91
N LEU A 9 5.98 -5.30 -7.49
CA LEU A 9 6.26 -5.81 -8.83
C LEU A 9 6.11 -4.77 -9.97
N TYR A 10 5.55 -3.62 -9.69
CA TYR A 10 5.48 -2.48 -10.61
C TYR A 10 6.76 -1.62 -10.62
N ASP A 11 7.76 -1.95 -9.81
CA ASP A 11 9.06 -1.30 -9.85
C ASP A 11 9.78 -1.62 -11.17
N GLU A 12 10.42 -0.61 -11.77
CA GLU A 12 11.11 -0.69 -13.06
C GLU A 12 12.21 -1.77 -13.09
N VAL A 13 12.79 -2.11 -11.93
CA VAL A 13 13.80 -3.18 -11.80
C VAL A 13 13.28 -4.54 -12.28
N PHE A 14 11.96 -4.75 -12.26
CA PHE A 14 11.31 -5.99 -12.67
C PHE A 14 10.89 -6.03 -14.14
N GLU A 15 10.84 -4.89 -14.83
CA GLU A 15 10.28 -4.81 -16.19
C GLU A 15 10.95 -5.74 -17.19
N THR A 16 12.27 -5.87 -17.13
CA THR A 16 13.06 -6.70 -18.08
C THR A 16 13.08 -8.18 -17.74
N ARG A 17 12.47 -8.60 -16.62
CA ARG A 17 12.57 -9.96 -16.07
C ARG A 17 11.22 -10.63 -15.78
N LYS A 18 10.13 -10.12 -16.32
CA LYS A 18 8.76 -10.54 -15.99
C LYS A 18 8.56 -12.05 -16.10
N ASP A 19 8.91 -12.66 -17.24
CA ASP A 19 8.76 -14.10 -17.46
C ASP A 19 9.60 -14.92 -16.47
N HIS A 20 10.81 -14.50 -16.20
CA HIS A 20 11.71 -15.18 -15.26
C HIS A 20 11.15 -15.10 -13.82
N ILE A 21 10.66 -13.93 -13.39
CA ILE A 21 10.10 -13.72 -12.06
C ILE A 21 8.86 -14.58 -11.86
N GLN A 22 7.95 -14.60 -12.85
CA GLN A 22 6.75 -15.43 -12.80
C GLN A 22 7.09 -16.91 -12.68
N ALA A 23 8.01 -17.39 -13.53
CA ALA A 23 8.45 -18.78 -13.50
C ALA A 23 9.09 -19.13 -12.13
N LEU A 24 9.96 -18.27 -11.61
CA LEU A 24 10.63 -18.47 -10.33
C LEU A 24 9.65 -18.47 -9.16
N ALA A 25 8.65 -17.59 -9.17
CA ALA A 25 7.61 -17.55 -8.15
C ALA A 25 6.84 -18.87 -8.12
N LEU A 26 6.37 -19.36 -9.27
CA LEU A 26 5.62 -20.60 -9.38
C LEU A 26 6.45 -21.83 -9.02
N GLU A 27 7.71 -21.90 -9.44
CA GLU A 27 8.65 -22.96 -9.09
C GLU A 27 8.85 -23.07 -7.57
N ASN A 28 8.84 -21.93 -6.85
CA ASN A 28 8.93 -21.89 -5.41
C ASN A 28 7.57 -21.94 -4.69
N GLY A 29 6.49 -22.22 -5.41
CA GLY A 29 5.16 -22.40 -4.86
C GLY A 29 4.44 -21.10 -4.49
N VAL A 30 4.94 -19.93 -4.92
CA VAL A 30 4.27 -18.63 -4.75
C VAL A 30 3.29 -18.45 -5.90
N ASN A 31 1.99 -18.46 -5.57
CA ASN A 31 0.91 -18.36 -6.55
C ASN A 31 0.12 -17.06 -6.43
N ARG A 32 0.27 -16.36 -5.32
CA ARG A 32 -0.43 -15.10 -5.04
C ARG A 32 0.56 -14.06 -4.58
N ILE A 33 0.37 -12.82 -5.05
CA ILE A 33 1.16 -11.67 -4.65
C ILE A 33 0.22 -10.52 -4.27
N LEU A 34 0.50 -9.87 -3.13
CA LEU A 34 -0.19 -8.67 -2.72
C LEU A 34 0.70 -7.46 -3.06
N LEU A 35 0.14 -6.52 -3.84
CA LEU A 35 0.84 -5.31 -4.29
C LEU A 35 0.41 -4.13 -3.42
N PRO A 36 1.27 -3.59 -2.55
CA PRO A 36 0.98 -2.36 -1.84
C PRO A 36 1.12 -1.13 -2.75
N ASN A 37 0.21 -0.16 -2.63
CA ASN A 37 0.31 1.16 -3.24
C ASN A 37 1.28 2.03 -2.44
N ILE A 38 1.93 2.98 -3.09
CA ILE A 38 2.83 3.94 -2.42
C ILE A 38 2.42 5.40 -2.64
N ASP A 39 1.88 5.73 -3.83
CA ASP A 39 1.47 7.08 -4.21
C ASP A 39 0.47 7.05 -5.38
N VAL A 40 -0.01 8.21 -5.81
CA VAL A 40 -0.92 8.33 -6.97
C VAL A 40 -0.28 7.78 -8.26
N ASN A 41 1.03 7.98 -8.44
CA ASN A 41 1.73 7.58 -9.68
C ASN A 41 1.92 6.07 -9.81
N SER A 42 1.87 5.33 -8.71
CA SER A 42 1.99 3.87 -8.72
C SER A 42 0.68 3.16 -9.09
N LEU A 43 -0.49 3.82 -8.98
CA LEU A 43 -1.80 3.23 -9.28
C LEU A 43 -1.90 2.65 -10.71
N PRO A 44 -1.62 3.41 -11.78
CA PRO A 44 -1.69 2.85 -13.14
C PRO A 44 -0.62 1.77 -13.40
N LYS A 45 0.52 1.84 -12.71
CA LYS A 45 1.55 0.81 -12.80
C LYS A 45 1.08 -0.50 -12.19
N MET A 46 0.38 -0.45 -11.06
CA MET A 46 -0.20 -1.64 -10.41
C MET A 46 -1.25 -2.30 -11.29
N ASP A 47 -2.07 -1.53 -12.01
CA ASP A 47 -3.06 -2.08 -12.95
C ASP A 47 -2.39 -2.87 -14.09
N ALA A 48 -1.24 -2.42 -14.56
CA ALA A 48 -0.48 -3.12 -15.59
C ALA A 48 0.13 -4.45 -15.10
N VAL A 49 0.40 -4.60 -13.80
CA VAL A 49 1.03 -5.81 -13.24
C VAL A 49 0.19 -7.05 -13.47
N ALA A 50 -1.12 -6.99 -13.25
CA ALA A 50 -2.01 -8.14 -13.43
C ALA A 50 -1.94 -8.72 -14.85
N ALA A 51 -1.83 -7.86 -15.86
CA ALA A 51 -1.66 -8.28 -17.26
C ALA A 51 -0.25 -8.86 -17.56
N ASN A 52 0.77 -8.35 -16.85
CA ASN A 52 2.15 -8.77 -17.03
C ASN A 52 2.48 -10.14 -16.37
N TYR A 53 1.68 -10.57 -15.40
CA TYR A 53 1.90 -11.81 -14.64
C TYR A 53 0.64 -12.70 -14.64
N PRO A 54 0.19 -13.19 -15.82
CA PRO A 54 -1.11 -13.84 -15.99
C PRO A 54 -1.27 -15.19 -15.26
N LEU A 55 -0.17 -15.79 -14.79
CA LEU A 55 -0.20 -17.07 -14.06
C LEU A 55 -0.16 -16.87 -12.53
N LEU A 56 -0.06 -15.63 -12.05
CA LEU A 56 -0.11 -15.30 -10.63
C LEU A 56 -1.44 -14.63 -10.28
N GLU A 57 -1.98 -14.96 -9.11
CA GLU A 57 -3.09 -14.19 -8.54
C GLU A 57 -2.56 -12.89 -7.95
N ILE A 58 -2.86 -11.79 -8.60
CA ILE A 58 -2.46 -10.45 -8.14
C ILE A 58 -3.62 -9.81 -7.38
N ARG A 59 -3.36 -9.39 -6.15
CA ARG A 59 -4.30 -8.61 -5.31
C ARG A 59 -3.64 -7.29 -4.96
N LYS A 60 -4.39 -6.21 -5.08
CA LYS A 60 -3.87 -4.85 -4.82
C LYS A 60 -4.23 -4.39 -3.42
N MET A 61 -3.38 -3.57 -2.83
CA MET A 61 -3.71 -2.73 -1.68
C MET A 61 -3.74 -1.29 -2.14
N ILE A 62 -4.33 -0.39 -1.37
CA ILE A 62 -4.48 1.00 -1.75
C ILE A 62 -4.20 1.93 -0.58
N GLY A 63 -3.32 2.92 -0.77
CA GLY A 63 -2.92 3.83 0.29
C GLY A 63 -1.81 4.78 -0.14
N LEU A 64 -1.49 5.73 0.72
CA LEU A 64 -0.38 6.67 0.58
C LEU A 64 0.69 6.33 1.61
N HIS A 65 1.84 5.89 1.12
CA HIS A 65 2.99 5.51 1.93
C HIS A 65 3.61 6.73 2.62
N PRO A 66 4.04 6.65 3.89
CA PRO A 66 4.52 7.81 4.65
C PRO A 66 5.68 8.56 4.01
N CYS A 67 6.58 7.92 3.26
CA CYS A 67 7.65 8.60 2.54
C CYS A 67 7.15 9.52 1.41
N TYR A 68 5.92 9.33 0.95
CA TYR A 68 5.28 10.13 -0.11
C TYR A 68 4.28 11.14 0.44
N VAL A 69 4.07 11.18 1.75
CA VAL A 69 3.28 12.20 2.43
C VAL A 69 4.05 13.52 2.40
N LYS A 70 3.54 14.49 1.65
CA LYS A 70 4.06 15.85 1.47
C LYS A 70 2.95 16.85 1.74
N GLU A 71 3.18 18.14 1.49
CA GLU A 71 2.18 19.20 1.71
C GLU A 71 0.85 18.97 0.95
N ASP A 72 0.91 18.25 -0.18
CA ASP A 72 -0.23 17.89 -1.03
C ASP A 72 -0.90 16.54 -0.65
N TRP A 73 -0.58 15.98 0.49
CA TRP A 73 -1.03 14.63 0.89
C TRP A 73 -2.56 14.46 0.86
N ALA A 74 -3.29 15.51 1.20
CA ALA A 74 -4.76 15.46 1.20
C ALA A 74 -5.31 15.31 -0.22
N ASP A 75 -4.78 16.07 -1.18
CA ASP A 75 -5.13 15.98 -2.60
C ASP A 75 -4.73 14.62 -3.19
N GLN A 76 -3.58 14.07 -2.76
CA GLN A 76 -3.17 12.72 -3.17
C GLN A 76 -4.15 11.67 -2.64
N LEU A 77 -4.57 11.74 -1.38
CA LEU A 77 -5.56 10.81 -0.82
C LEU A 77 -6.92 10.94 -1.50
N ASP A 78 -7.37 12.14 -1.84
CA ASP A 78 -8.61 12.33 -2.62
C ASP A 78 -8.56 11.57 -3.95
N GLN A 79 -7.43 11.63 -4.65
CA GLN A 79 -7.22 10.90 -5.91
C GLN A 79 -7.15 9.39 -5.70
N ILE A 80 -6.47 8.92 -4.65
CA ILE A 80 -6.34 7.51 -4.31
C ILE A 80 -7.71 6.92 -3.93
N GLU A 81 -8.51 7.61 -3.12
CA GLU A 81 -9.86 7.20 -2.76
C GLU A 81 -10.80 7.18 -3.99
N ALA A 82 -10.69 8.18 -4.88
CA ALA A 82 -11.44 8.20 -6.12
C ALA A 82 -11.07 7.04 -7.05
N TRP A 83 -9.81 6.60 -7.05
CA TRP A 83 -9.37 5.41 -7.80
C TRP A 83 -9.97 4.13 -7.21
N TYR A 84 -9.93 3.98 -5.89
CA TYR A 84 -10.54 2.85 -5.19
C TYR A 84 -12.03 2.70 -5.55
N HIS A 85 -12.78 3.79 -5.55
CA HIS A 85 -14.22 3.75 -5.79
C HIS A 85 -14.61 3.32 -7.21
N GLN A 86 -13.67 3.27 -8.16
CA GLN A 86 -13.94 2.76 -9.51
C GLN A 86 -14.06 1.23 -9.55
N LYS A 87 -13.27 0.53 -8.72
CA LYS A 87 -13.21 -0.95 -8.68
C LYS A 87 -12.80 -1.44 -7.28
N PRO A 88 -13.63 -1.24 -6.26
CA PRO A 88 -13.26 -1.56 -4.88
C PRO A 88 -12.97 -3.05 -4.66
N GLU A 89 -13.55 -3.94 -5.46
CA GLU A 89 -13.37 -5.40 -5.38
C GLU A 89 -11.94 -5.86 -5.76
N GLU A 90 -11.15 -5.02 -6.42
CA GLU A 90 -9.77 -5.34 -6.77
C GLU A 90 -8.80 -5.19 -5.59
N PHE A 91 -9.22 -4.49 -4.53
CA PHE A 91 -8.37 -4.19 -3.39
C PHE A 91 -8.66 -5.09 -2.19
N CYS A 92 -7.60 -5.57 -1.55
CA CYS A 92 -7.68 -6.48 -0.40
C CYS A 92 -7.27 -5.85 0.93
N ALA A 93 -6.69 -4.66 0.92
CA ALA A 93 -6.26 -3.92 2.12
C ALA A 93 -6.10 -2.43 1.83
N VAL A 94 -6.12 -1.61 2.87
CA VAL A 94 -5.60 -0.23 2.82
C VAL A 94 -4.10 -0.29 3.16
N GLY A 95 -3.27 0.08 2.21
CA GLY A 95 -1.81 -0.01 2.37
C GLY A 95 -1.03 0.21 1.05
N GLU A 96 0.20 0.60 1.21
CA GLU A 96 1.00 0.67 2.43
C GLU A 96 0.81 2.03 3.12
N ILE A 97 0.49 2.04 4.40
CA ILE A 97 0.25 3.24 5.21
C ILE A 97 1.09 3.20 6.48
N GLY A 98 1.30 4.31 7.16
CA GLY A 98 2.04 4.28 8.42
C GLY A 98 2.88 5.52 8.68
N LEU A 99 4.02 5.32 9.37
CA LEU A 99 4.96 6.39 9.71
C LEU A 99 6.40 5.99 9.35
N ASP A 100 7.16 6.93 8.76
CA ASP A 100 8.59 6.81 8.49
C ASP A 100 9.33 8.05 8.99
N LEU A 101 10.15 7.89 10.03
CA LEU A 101 10.98 8.95 10.61
C LEU A 101 12.47 8.75 10.35
N TYR A 102 12.80 7.84 9.47
CA TYR A 102 14.20 7.56 9.11
C TYR A 102 14.76 8.63 8.17
N TRP A 103 13.98 9.03 7.16
CA TRP A 103 14.43 9.97 6.15
C TRP A 103 14.18 11.43 6.54
N ASP A 104 13.00 11.73 7.07
CA ASP A 104 12.59 13.10 7.39
C ASP A 104 11.61 13.10 8.57
N GLN A 105 12.09 13.59 9.71
CA GLN A 105 11.26 13.70 10.93
C GLN A 105 10.37 14.94 10.93
N SER A 106 10.63 15.93 10.07
CA SER A 106 9.86 17.17 10.02
C SER A 106 8.42 16.95 9.52
N THR A 107 8.18 15.87 8.81
CA THR A 107 6.88 15.51 8.23
C THR A 107 5.97 14.71 9.18
N LEU A 108 6.40 14.43 10.42
CA LEU A 108 5.64 13.60 11.36
C LEU A 108 4.19 14.07 11.53
N ALA A 109 3.95 15.35 11.68
CA ALA A 109 2.59 15.87 11.90
C ALA A 109 1.66 15.52 10.74
N ILE A 110 2.07 15.80 9.50
CA ILE A 110 1.27 15.49 8.30
C ILE A 110 1.18 13.99 8.04
N GLN A 111 2.21 13.20 8.40
CA GLN A 111 2.13 11.74 8.32
C GLN A 111 1.07 11.18 9.28
N ILE A 112 0.96 11.72 10.50
CA ILE A 112 -0.09 11.33 11.46
C ILE A 112 -1.48 11.70 10.95
N GLU A 113 -1.66 12.87 10.35
CA GLU A 113 -2.93 13.28 9.76
C GLU A 113 -3.34 12.36 8.60
N ALA A 114 -2.41 12.10 7.68
CA ALA A 114 -2.63 11.17 6.56
C ALA A 114 -2.92 9.74 7.03
N LEU A 115 -2.20 9.26 8.07
CA LEU A 115 -2.44 7.95 8.66
C LEU A 115 -3.83 7.86 9.28
N ASN A 116 -4.25 8.83 10.08
CA ASN A 116 -5.58 8.85 10.70
C ASN A 116 -6.68 8.78 9.64
N ARG A 117 -6.60 9.60 8.58
CA ARG A 117 -7.58 9.54 7.48
C ARG A 117 -7.65 8.14 6.85
N GLN A 118 -6.52 7.50 6.63
CA GLN A 118 -6.45 6.17 6.03
C GLN A 118 -6.93 5.06 6.98
N LEU A 119 -6.72 5.20 8.30
CA LEU A 119 -7.28 4.29 9.29
C LEU A 119 -8.81 4.38 9.32
N ASP A 120 -9.37 5.60 9.36
CA ASP A 120 -10.81 5.81 9.32
C ASP A 120 -11.42 5.27 8.00
N TRP A 121 -10.72 5.46 6.88
CA TRP A 121 -11.12 4.91 5.59
C TRP A 121 -11.10 3.36 5.59
N SER A 122 -10.07 2.72 6.17
CA SER A 122 -9.99 1.26 6.24
C SER A 122 -11.19 0.64 6.98
N VAL A 123 -11.60 1.29 8.08
CA VAL A 123 -12.80 0.88 8.81
C VAL A 123 -14.07 1.07 7.98
N ALA A 124 -14.23 2.22 7.32
CA ALA A 124 -15.39 2.51 6.47
C ALA A 124 -15.55 1.51 5.31
N CYS A 125 -14.43 1.03 4.76
CA CYS A 125 -14.40 0.03 3.68
C CYS A 125 -14.37 -1.42 4.18
N ASN A 126 -14.26 -1.65 5.49
CA ASN A 126 -14.07 -2.97 6.10
C ASN A 126 -12.87 -3.72 5.50
N LEU A 127 -11.75 -3.03 5.30
CA LEU A 127 -10.51 -3.58 4.78
C LEU A 127 -9.45 -3.63 5.88
N PRO A 128 -8.61 -4.68 5.93
CA PRO A 128 -7.44 -4.70 6.79
C PRO A 128 -6.43 -3.65 6.34
N ILE A 129 -5.44 -3.38 7.20
CA ILE A 129 -4.37 -2.42 6.91
C ILE A 129 -3.03 -3.14 6.74
N ALA A 130 -2.16 -2.60 5.88
CA ALA A 130 -0.75 -2.97 5.78
C ALA A 130 0.11 -1.78 6.24
N LEU A 131 0.82 -1.98 7.37
CA LEU A 131 1.55 -0.91 8.04
C LEU A 131 3.04 -0.88 7.69
N HIS A 132 3.50 0.29 7.29
CA HIS A 132 4.90 0.66 7.24
C HIS A 132 5.32 1.33 8.56
N VAL A 133 6.37 0.82 9.19
CA VAL A 133 6.88 1.38 10.45
C VAL A 133 8.41 1.43 10.39
N ARG A 134 8.96 2.64 10.29
CA ARG A 134 10.42 2.80 10.26
C ARG A 134 10.85 3.96 11.18
N SER A 135 11.61 3.62 12.23
CA SER A 135 12.06 4.57 13.25
C SER A 135 10.94 5.35 13.95
N SER A 136 9.72 4.79 14.02
CA SER A 136 8.49 5.51 14.41
C SER A 136 7.54 4.70 15.31
N PHE A 137 8.03 3.64 15.96
CA PHE A 137 7.16 2.81 16.82
C PHE A 137 6.51 3.59 17.96
N LYS A 138 7.25 4.52 18.59
CA LYS A 138 6.75 5.30 19.72
C LYS A 138 5.62 6.25 19.31
N GLU A 139 5.72 6.78 18.10
CA GLU A 139 4.78 7.72 17.52
C GLU A 139 3.55 7.00 16.97
N LEU A 140 3.73 5.77 16.45
CA LEU A 140 2.67 4.99 15.84
C LEU A 140 1.65 4.46 16.87
N PHE A 141 2.10 3.89 17.98
CA PHE A 141 1.19 3.24 18.94
C PHE A 141 0.08 4.15 19.46
N PRO A 142 0.33 5.39 19.90
CA PRO A 142 -0.73 6.30 20.31
C PRO A 142 -1.75 6.60 19.21
N VAL A 143 -1.33 6.64 17.94
CA VAL A 143 -2.24 6.86 16.81
C VAL A 143 -3.16 5.66 16.62
N LEU A 144 -2.64 4.44 16.72
CA LEU A 144 -3.44 3.22 16.61
C LEU A 144 -4.42 3.06 17.78
N GLU A 145 -3.97 3.35 19.01
CA GLU A 145 -4.83 3.33 20.20
C GLU A 145 -5.98 4.33 20.05
N ALA A 146 -5.69 5.57 19.66
CA ALA A 146 -6.71 6.58 19.41
C ALA A 146 -7.66 6.20 18.28
N ALA A 147 -7.18 5.53 17.23
CA ALA A 147 -8.04 5.01 16.17
C ALA A 147 -8.96 3.90 16.68
N GLN A 148 -8.46 2.99 17.49
CA GLN A 148 -9.27 1.92 18.11
C GLN A 148 -10.36 2.47 19.04
N GLU A 149 -10.10 3.57 19.75
CA GLU A 149 -11.10 4.22 20.61
C GLU A 149 -12.20 4.94 19.82
N ARG A 150 -11.92 5.35 18.56
CA ARG A 150 -12.91 6.02 17.69
C ARG A 150 -13.87 5.03 17.00
N HIS A 151 -13.49 3.77 16.89
CA HIS A 151 -14.19 2.72 16.14
C HIS A 151 -14.48 1.48 16.99
#